data_1ada1c71983fb7968e15cbb37aa00ce2
#
_entry.id   1ada1c71983fb7968e15cbb37aa00ce2
#
_cell.length_a   1.000
_cell.length_b   1.000
_cell.length_c   1.000
_cell.angle_alpha   90.00
_cell.angle_beta   90.00
_cell.angle_gamma   90.00
#
_symmetry.space_group_name_H-M   'P 1'
#
loop_
_entity.id
_entity.type
_entity.pdbx_description
1 polymer ?
#
loop_
_entity_poly.entity_id
_entity_poly.type
_entity_poly.pdbx_seq_one_letter_code
_entity_poly.pdbx_strand_id
1 'polypeptide(L)'
;MAIGRVISGQSLTEQEENFNVSLRPRTLDECVGQCKTIEKLTIAITAAKQRSEPLEHILFYGPPGLGKTTLANVVAKEMGARARSSSGPALTKQGDVMGLLSNINTGDVLFIDEIHRLSTPVEEFIYPAMEEFRVDFTVDSGLHAKTINFPLKRFTLIGATTRAGLLSAPLRGRFGMLYHLDFYSTQELTAILERSARLLDLPCEDETLKLIASRSRGAPRVANRLLKRVRDYAQVKGKGMLSAKIVESALKMEQIDTLGLDELDRAFMCALVDVYDGGPAGIDAIAATLGEERDTLEDVVEPYLLQIGFVRRTKRGREITKQACDHLGLKYHKTKPTDQPDLFEKEQ
;
A
#
# COMPACT_ATOMS: atom_id res chain seq x y z
N MET A 1 8.07 6.85 21.87
CA MET A 1 7.92 5.48 21.28
C MET A 1 6.64 5.50 20.48
N ALA A 2 6.72 5.37 19.17
CA ALA A 2 5.53 5.29 18.33
C ALA A 2 4.73 4.03 18.74
N ILE A 3 3.52 4.24 19.25
CA ILE A 3 2.60 3.16 19.59
C ILE A 3 2.25 2.47 18.27
N GLY A 4 2.54 1.18 18.15
CA GLY A 4 2.27 0.43 16.94
C GLY A 4 0.78 0.42 16.60
N ARG A 5 0.39 1.14 15.55
CA ARG A 5 -1.01 1.28 15.12
C ARG A 5 -1.55 -0.04 14.56
N VAL A 6 -2.64 -0.51 15.11
CA VAL A 6 -3.35 -1.71 14.62
C VAL A 6 -3.85 -1.52 13.18
N ILE A 7 -4.11 -0.30 12.77
CA ILE A 7 -4.64 0.05 11.43
C ILE A 7 -3.55 0.47 10.43
N SER A 8 -2.25 0.40 10.79
CA SER A 8 -1.16 0.72 9.86
C SER A 8 -1.15 -0.21 8.64
N GLY A 9 -0.94 0.34 7.46
CA GLY A 9 -0.73 -0.44 6.23
C GLY A 9 0.64 -1.15 6.14
N GLN A 10 1.52 -0.99 7.15
CA GLN A 10 2.84 -1.61 7.22
C GLN A 10 2.89 -2.65 8.34
N SER A 11 3.71 -3.69 8.19
CA SER A 11 3.95 -4.68 9.25
C SER A 11 4.83 -4.08 10.34
N LEU A 12 4.44 -4.30 11.60
CA LEU A 12 5.11 -3.73 12.76
C LEU A 12 6.20 -4.67 13.33
N THR A 13 6.09 -5.98 13.06
CA THR A 13 7.01 -7.00 13.54
C THR A 13 7.18 -8.12 12.51
N GLU A 14 8.32 -8.83 12.58
CA GLU A 14 8.59 -10.03 11.76
C GLU A 14 7.55 -11.15 12.00
N GLN A 15 7.08 -11.30 13.24
CA GLN A 15 6.03 -12.28 13.58
C GLN A 15 4.69 -11.93 12.93
N GLU A 16 4.38 -10.65 12.79
CA GLU A 16 3.19 -10.20 12.10
C GLU A 16 3.30 -10.44 10.58
N GLU A 17 4.47 -10.22 10.01
CA GLU A 17 4.68 -10.50 8.58
C GLU A 17 4.54 -12.01 8.30
N ASN A 18 5.13 -12.87 9.13
CA ASN A 18 5.00 -14.33 9.02
C ASN A 18 3.53 -14.78 9.14
N PHE A 19 2.78 -14.19 10.07
CA PHE A 19 1.34 -14.43 10.18
C PHE A 19 0.60 -14.00 8.91
N ASN A 20 0.84 -12.79 8.41
CA ASN A 20 0.23 -12.31 7.18
C ASN A 20 0.61 -13.18 5.98
N VAL A 21 1.86 -13.65 5.89
CA VAL A 21 2.32 -14.54 4.81
C VAL A 21 1.55 -15.85 4.80
N SER A 22 1.25 -16.42 5.99
CA SER A 22 0.49 -17.68 6.10
C SER A 22 -0.95 -17.56 5.57
N LEU A 23 -1.53 -16.36 5.59
CA LEU A 23 -2.89 -16.09 5.12
C LEU A 23 -2.95 -15.64 3.65
N ARG A 24 -1.81 -15.42 2.98
CA ARG A 24 -1.79 -14.96 1.58
C ARG A 24 -2.34 -16.02 0.63
N PRO A 25 -3.10 -15.62 -0.40
CA PRO A 25 -3.46 -16.52 -1.50
C PRO A 25 -2.21 -17.03 -2.22
N ARG A 26 -2.30 -18.22 -2.75
CA ARG A 26 -1.20 -18.91 -3.44
C ARG A 26 -1.39 -18.98 -4.95
N THR A 27 -2.60 -18.79 -5.42
CA THR A 27 -2.99 -18.83 -6.83
C THR A 27 -3.88 -17.64 -7.16
N LEU A 28 -4.07 -17.32 -8.44
CA LEU A 28 -5.00 -16.26 -8.85
C LEU A 28 -6.44 -16.59 -8.49
N ASP A 29 -6.83 -17.88 -8.54
CA ASP A 29 -8.18 -18.33 -8.18
C ASP A 29 -8.51 -18.14 -6.68
N GLU A 30 -7.49 -18.13 -5.84
CA GLU A 30 -7.66 -17.84 -4.41
C GLU A 30 -7.75 -16.33 -4.10
N CYS A 31 -7.45 -15.48 -5.07
CA CYS A 31 -7.50 -14.04 -4.89
C CYS A 31 -8.95 -13.54 -4.94
N VAL A 32 -9.35 -12.85 -3.89
CA VAL A 32 -10.67 -12.20 -3.81
C VAL A 32 -10.52 -10.74 -4.20
N GLY A 33 -11.50 -10.20 -4.92
CA GLY A 33 -11.51 -8.80 -5.36
C GLY A 33 -10.55 -8.51 -6.52
N GLN A 34 -10.39 -7.23 -6.86
CA GLN A 34 -9.50 -6.79 -7.96
C GLN A 34 -9.81 -7.50 -9.31
N CYS A 35 -11.07 -7.86 -9.57
CA CYS A 35 -11.49 -8.76 -10.65
C CYS A 35 -10.89 -8.40 -12.02
N LYS A 36 -10.91 -7.10 -12.39
CA LYS A 36 -10.35 -6.63 -13.66
C LYS A 36 -8.84 -6.84 -13.77
N THR A 37 -8.12 -6.66 -12.68
CA THR A 37 -6.66 -6.86 -12.62
C THR A 37 -6.34 -8.34 -12.71
N ILE A 38 -7.06 -9.19 -11.98
CA ILE A 38 -6.90 -10.65 -11.99
C ILE A 38 -7.20 -11.23 -13.37
N GLU A 39 -8.29 -10.81 -14.00
CA GLU A 39 -8.64 -11.24 -15.36
C GLU A 39 -7.52 -10.93 -16.37
N LYS A 40 -7.01 -9.67 -16.36
CA LYS A 40 -5.91 -9.27 -17.23
C LYS A 40 -4.62 -10.05 -16.94
N LEU A 41 -4.30 -10.29 -15.68
CA LEU A 41 -3.13 -11.10 -15.28
C LEU A 41 -3.29 -12.55 -15.74
N THR A 42 -4.47 -13.14 -15.60
CA THR A 42 -4.75 -14.51 -16.04
C THR A 42 -4.54 -14.66 -17.55
N ILE A 43 -5.03 -13.70 -18.34
CA ILE A 43 -4.83 -13.69 -19.80
C ILE A 43 -3.33 -13.56 -20.12
N ALA A 44 -2.64 -12.61 -19.52
CA ALA A 44 -1.21 -12.36 -19.77
C ALA A 44 -0.34 -13.58 -19.41
N ILE A 45 -0.58 -14.17 -18.24
CA ILE A 45 0.15 -15.35 -17.76
C ILE A 45 -0.11 -16.55 -18.66
N THR A 46 -1.37 -16.79 -19.03
CA THR A 46 -1.72 -17.90 -19.91
C THR A 46 -1.05 -17.75 -21.27
N ALA A 47 -1.10 -16.56 -21.85
CA ALA A 47 -0.47 -16.27 -23.15
C ALA A 47 1.06 -16.41 -23.10
N ALA A 48 1.72 -15.91 -22.03
CA ALA A 48 3.16 -16.03 -21.84
C ALA A 48 3.59 -17.51 -21.71
N LYS A 49 2.83 -18.32 -20.94
CA LYS A 49 3.06 -19.75 -20.80
C LYS A 49 2.94 -20.49 -22.13
N GLN A 50 1.91 -20.17 -22.94
CA GLN A 50 1.71 -20.80 -24.27
C GLN A 50 2.86 -20.49 -25.22
N ARG A 51 3.44 -19.29 -25.16
CA ARG A 51 4.59 -18.89 -25.96
C ARG A 51 5.94 -19.29 -25.36
N SER A 52 5.94 -19.82 -24.12
CA SER A 52 7.17 -20.10 -23.34
C SER A 52 8.06 -18.85 -23.19
N GLU A 53 7.45 -17.69 -22.94
CA GLU A 53 8.09 -16.40 -22.78
C GLU A 53 7.93 -15.87 -21.35
N PRO A 54 8.89 -15.07 -20.83
CA PRO A 54 8.69 -14.30 -19.64
C PRO A 54 7.54 -13.29 -19.80
N LEU A 55 6.89 -12.92 -18.73
CA LEU A 55 5.93 -11.82 -18.72
C LEU A 55 6.63 -10.48 -19.00
N GLU A 56 5.90 -9.54 -19.55
CA GLU A 56 6.31 -8.14 -19.54
C GLU A 56 6.47 -7.61 -18.11
N HIS A 57 7.22 -6.52 -17.95
CA HIS A 57 7.40 -5.90 -16.64
C HIS A 57 6.09 -5.32 -16.12
N ILE A 58 5.83 -5.52 -14.83
CA ILE A 58 4.55 -5.18 -14.17
C ILE A 58 4.78 -4.10 -13.11
N LEU A 59 3.92 -3.09 -13.09
CA LEU A 59 3.84 -2.13 -11.99
C LEU A 59 2.49 -2.24 -11.26
N PHE A 60 2.52 -2.64 -9.99
CA PHE A 60 1.39 -2.53 -9.09
C PHE A 60 1.44 -1.23 -8.32
N TYR A 61 0.37 -0.44 -8.35
CA TYR A 61 0.32 0.81 -7.60
C TYR A 61 -1.04 1.00 -6.92
N GLY A 62 -1.05 1.79 -5.86
CA GLY A 62 -2.24 2.07 -5.05
C GLY A 62 -1.93 2.10 -3.55
N PRO A 63 -2.91 2.42 -2.69
CA PRO A 63 -2.74 2.53 -1.25
C PRO A 63 -2.06 1.32 -0.60
N PRO A 64 -1.46 1.48 0.59
CA PRO A 64 -0.81 0.37 1.29
C PRO A 64 -1.83 -0.69 1.76
N GLY A 65 -1.37 -1.94 1.92
CA GLY A 65 -2.19 -3.03 2.46
C GLY A 65 -3.18 -3.67 1.50
N LEU A 66 -3.21 -3.28 0.20
CA LEU A 66 -4.15 -3.78 -0.82
C LEU A 66 -3.69 -5.04 -1.55
N GLY A 67 -2.52 -5.61 -1.21
CA GLY A 67 -2.07 -6.89 -1.76
C GLY A 67 -1.07 -6.80 -2.91
N LYS A 68 -0.40 -5.66 -3.17
CA LYS A 68 0.64 -5.51 -4.21
C LYS A 68 1.71 -6.61 -4.13
N THR A 69 2.32 -6.76 -2.97
CA THR A 69 3.34 -7.81 -2.70
C THR A 69 2.77 -9.23 -2.84
N THR A 70 1.51 -9.41 -2.45
CA THR A 70 0.81 -10.70 -2.57
C THR A 70 0.62 -11.07 -4.04
N LEU A 71 0.10 -10.15 -4.86
CA LEU A 71 -0.07 -10.39 -6.31
C LEU A 71 1.26 -10.64 -7.02
N ALA A 72 2.34 -9.94 -6.64
CA ALA A 72 3.67 -10.20 -7.20
C ALA A 72 4.12 -11.64 -6.95
N ASN A 73 3.93 -12.14 -5.73
CA ASN A 73 4.26 -13.53 -5.38
C ASN A 73 3.34 -14.55 -6.09
N VAL A 74 2.05 -14.24 -6.22
CA VAL A 74 1.10 -15.09 -6.95
C VAL A 74 1.49 -15.17 -8.42
N VAL A 75 1.81 -14.04 -9.07
CA VAL A 75 2.27 -14.00 -10.48
C VAL A 75 3.51 -14.86 -10.65
N ALA A 76 4.52 -14.72 -9.79
CA ALA A 76 5.73 -15.53 -9.86
C ALA A 76 5.41 -17.03 -9.74
N LYS A 77 4.55 -17.40 -8.80
CA LYS A 77 4.14 -18.80 -8.59
C LYS A 77 3.34 -19.33 -9.78
N GLU A 78 2.41 -18.56 -10.30
CA GLU A 78 1.64 -18.93 -11.50
C GLU A 78 2.55 -19.15 -12.70
N MET A 79 3.58 -18.34 -12.88
CA MET A 79 4.58 -18.52 -13.94
C MET A 79 5.52 -19.72 -13.71
N GLY A 80 5.47 -20.37 -12.52
CA GLY A 80 6.46 -21.37 -12.12
C GLY A 80 7.86 -20.78 -11.94
N ALA A 81 7.95 -19.48 -11.73
CA ALA A 81 9.17 -18.71 -11.65
C ALA A 81 9.68 -18.59 -10.19
N ARG A 82 10.99 -18.46 -10.05
CA ARG A 82 11.59 -18.12 -8.78
C ARG A 82 11.44 -16.62 -8.53
N ALA A 83 10.83 -16.26 -7.40
CA ALA A 83 10.73 -14.87 -6.98
C ALA A 83 11.98 -14.46 -6.17
N ARG A 84 12.59 -13.34 -6.53
CA ARG A 84 13.58 -12.61 -5.74
C ARG A 84 12.98 -11.29 -5.34
N SER A 85 12.99 -10.98 -4.05
CA SER A 85 12.39 -9.77 -3.52
C SER A 85 13.42 -8.83 -2.94
N SER A 86 13.24 -7.54 -3.19
CA SER A 86 13.98 -6.44 -2.58
C SER A 86 13.02 -5.25 -2.37
N SER A 87 13.55 -4.16 -1.84
CA SER A 87 12.80 -2.90 -1.69
C SER A 87 13.63 -1.73 -2.18
N GLY A 88 12.97 -0.64 -2.62
CA GLY A 88 13.65 0.58 -3.05
C GLY A 88 14.66 1.08 -2.01
N PRO A 89 14.28 1.21 -0.71
CA PRO A 89 15.23 1.63 0.33
C PRO A 89 16.43 0.71 0.54
N ALA A 90 16.33 -0.57 0.23
CA ALA A 90 17.43 -1.53 0.37
C ALA A 90 18.43 -1.48 -0.79
N LEU A 91 18.03 -0.88 -1.92
CA LEU A 91 18.85 -0.75 -3.13
C LEU A 91 19.46 0.66 -3.19
N THR A 92 20.56 0.85 -2.46
CA THR A 92 21.18 2.18 -2.30
C THR A 92 22.20 2.53 -3.38
N LYS A 93 22.78 1.52 -4.03
CA LYS A 93 23.81 1.67 -5.06
C LYS A 93 23.66 0.63 -6.18
N GLN A 94 24.24 0.91 -7.33
CA GLN A 94 24.20 0.04 -8.52
C GLN A 94 24.69 -1.38 -8.24
N GLY A 95 25.69 -1.54 -7.35
CA GLY A 95 26.20 -2.85 -6.94
C GLY A 95 25.16 -3.74 -6.25
N ASP A 96 24.21 -3.14 -5.50
CA ASP A 96 23.14 -3.89 -4.84
C ASP A 96 22.21 -4.51 -5.89
N VAL A 97 21.86 -3.74 -6.93
CA VAL A 97 21.05 -4.20 -8.07
C VAL A 97 21.80 -5.25 -8.88
N MET A 98 23.08 -5.01 -9.17
CA MET A 98 23.93 -5.98 -9.90
C MET A 98 24.00 -7.33 -9.18
N GLY A 99 24.11 -7.34 -7.85
CA GLY A 99 24.08 -8.54 -7.03
C GLY A 99 22.77 -9.35 -7.18
N LEU A 100 21.64 -8.69 -7.36
CA LEU A 100 20.37 -9.34 -7.64
C LEU A 100 20.29 -9.85 -9.08
N LEU A 101 20.63 -9.00 -10.05
CA LEU A 101 20.49 -9.28 -11.48
C LEU A 101 21.45 -10.37 -11.98
N SER A 102 22.68 -10.42 -11.47
CA SER A 102 23.68 -11.44 -11.86
C SER A 102 23.25 -12.87 -11.52
N ASN A 103 22.36 -13.02 -10.55
CA ASN A 103 21.88 -14.32 -10.08
C ASN A 103 20.49 -14.70 -10.63
N ILE A 104 19.91 -13.90 -11.53
CA ILE A 104 18.60 -14.16 -12.14
C ILE A 104 18.73 -15.26 -13.21
N ASN A 105 17.77 -16.17 -13.23
CA ASN A 105 17.59 -17.16 -14.29
C ASN A 105 16.52 -16.71 -15.28
N THR A 106 16.51 -17.35 -16.47
CA THR A 106 15.48 -17.10 -17.48
C THR A 106 14.11 -17.40 -16.90
N GLY A 107 13.19 -16.43 -17.01
CA GLY A 107 11.82 -16.53 -16.49
C GLY A 107 11.65 -16.17 -15.01
N ASP A 108 12.74 -15.95 -14.26
CA ASP A 108 12.64 -15.51 -12.87
C ASP A 108 11.92 -14.16 -12.75
N VAL A 109 11.36 -13.90 -11.57
CA VAL A 109 10.72 -12.64 -11.21
C VAL A 109 11.60 -11.88 -10.22
N LEU A 110 11.95 -10.65 -10.53
CA LEU A 110 12.52 -9.68 -9.58
C LEU A 110 11.40 -8.77 -9.08
N PHE A 111 11.10 -8.82 -7.81
CA PHE A 111 10.13 -7.95 -7.15
C PHE A 111 10.84 -6.84 -6.38
N ILE A 112 10.47 -5.58 -6.64
CA ILE A 112 10.97 -4.40 -5.90
C ILE A 112 9.78 -3.69 -5.28
N ASP A 113 9.67 -3.76 -3.95
CA ASP A 113 8.66 -3.00 -3.20
C ASP A 113 9.12 -1.56 -2.98
N GLU A 114 8.17 -0.63 -2.88
CA GLU A 114 8.41 0.81 -2.77
C GLU A 114 9.43 1.33 -3.81
N ILE A 115 9.25 0.90 -5.07
CA ILE A 115 10.18 1.18 -6.17
C ILE A 115 10.40 2.69 -6.41
N HIS A 116 9.46 3.55 -6.00
CA HIS A 116 9.59 5.01 -6.07
C HIS A 116 10.68 5.57 -5.15
N ARG A 117 11.24 4.77 -4.24
CA ARG A 117 12.30 5.15 -3.32
C ARG A 117 13.71 4.80 -3.85
N LEU A 118 13.81 4.31 -5.08
CA LEU A 118 15.10 4.14 -5.74
C LEU A 118 15.75 5.51 -5.96
N SER A 119 17.07 5.57 -5.73
CA SER A 119 17.84 6.76 -6.11
C SER A 119 17.98 6.84 -7.63
N THR A 120 18.09 8.04 -8.18
CA THR A 120 18.24 8.26 -9.64
C THR A 120 19.35 7.41 -10.27
N PRO A 121 20.58 7.29 -9.68
CA PRO A 121 21.64 6.46 -10.26
C PRO A 121 21.30 4.96 -10.28
N VAL A 122 20.51 4.48 -9.31
CA VAL A 122 20.05 3.08 -9.27
C VAL A 122 18.94 2.85 -10.27
N GLU A 123 18.04 3.82 -10.39
CA GLU A 123 16.94 3.78 -11.35
C GLU A 123 17.47 3.74 -12.79
N GLU A 124 18.40 4.64 -13.14
CA GLU A 124 19.06 4.68 -14.47
C GLU A 124 19.83 3.38 -14.79
N PHE A 125 20.40 2.74 -13.78
CA PHE A 125 21.07 1.46 -13.95
C PHE A 125 20.12 0.30 -14.29
N ILE A 126 18.85 0.40 -13.86
CA ILE A 126 17.84 -0.62 -14.14
C ILE A 126 17.26 -0.49 -15.55
N TYR A 127 17.29 0.68 -16.20
CA TYR A 127 16.69 0.89 -17.50
C TYR A 127 17.19 -0.08 -18.58
N PRO A 128 18.49 -0.22 -18.86
CA PRO A 128 18.97 -1.17 -19.86
C PRO A 128 18.71 -2.63 -19.42
N ALA A 129 18.63 -2.91 -18.13
CA ALA A 129 18.25 -4.23 -17.66
C ALA A 129 16.81 -4.60 -18.02
N MET A 130 15.89 -3.63 -18.03
CA MET A 130 14.49 -3.84 -18.41
C MET A 130 14.30 -3.93 -19.93
N GLU A 131 14.98 -3.09 -20.71
CA GLU A 131 14.75 -2.98 -22.15
C GLU A 131 15.57 -3.98 -22.95
N GLU A 132 16.86 -4.09 -22.63
CA GLU A 132 17.84 -4.81 -23.44
C GLU A 132 18.38 -6.07 -22.76
N PHE A 133 17.95 -6.35 -21.53
CA PHE A 133 18.47 -7.45 -20.71
C PHE A 133 20.00 -7.43 -20.60
N ARG A 134 20.55 -6.25 -20.33
CA ARG A 134 21.96 -6.04 -20.08
C ARG A 134 22.14 -4.94 -19.02
N VAL A 135 23.30 -4.90 -18.41
CA VAL A 135 23.74 -3.77 -17.57
C VAL A 135 25.12 -3.35 -17.98
N ASP A 136 25.35 -2.04 -17.94
CA ASP A 136 26.64 -1.45 -18.21
C ASP A 136 27.30 -1.08 -16.87
N PHE A 137 28.39 -1.75 -16.55
CA PHE A 137 29.12 -1.56 -15.30
C PHE A 137 30.48 -0.97 -15.57
N THR A 138 30.77 0.19 -15.00
CA THR A 138 32.07 0.83 -15.12
C THR A 138 33.00 0.34 -14.02
N VAL A 139 34.08 -0.34 -14.44
CA VAL A 139 35.17 -0.78 -13.56
C VAL A 139 36.26 0.27 -13.64
N ASP A 140 36.72 0.72 -12.50
CA ASP A 140 37.70 1.81 -12.30
C ASP A 140 37.14 3.24 -12.54
N SER A 141 37.79 4.19 -11.85
CA SER A 141 37.51 5.62 -11.97
C SER A 141 38.70 6.32 -12.58
N GLY A 142 38.46 7.24 -13.55
CA GLY A 142 39.48 8.06 -14.16
C GLY A 142 39.70 7.80 -15.66
N LEU A 143 40.87 8.20 -16.19
CA LEU A 143 41.19 8.15 -17.62
C LEU A 143 41.19 6.73 -18.24
N HIS A 144 41.18 5.70 -17.42
CA HIS A 144 41.14 4.28 -17.83
C HIS A 144 39.86 3.56 -17.48
N ALA A 145 38.78 4.31 -17.15
CA ALA A 145 37.47 3.77 -16.88
C ALA A 145 37.02 2.86 -18.05
N LYS A 146 36.81 1.58 -17.76
CA LYS A 146 36.35 0.60 -18.75
C LYS A 146 34.89 0.20 -18.41
N THR A 147 33.99 0.46 -19.34
CA THR A 147 32.62 -0.02 -19.22
C THR A 147 32.57 -1.47 -19.71
N ILE A 148 32.07 -2.35 -18.87
CA ILE A 148 31.82 -3.75 -19.17
C ILE A 148 30.31 -3.90 -19.35
N ASN A 149 29.93 -4.40 -20.52
CA ASN A 149 28.57 -4.79 -20.82
C ASN A 149 28.32 -6.21 -20.30
N PHE A 150 27.40 -6.38 -19.36
CA PHE A 150 27.06 -7.66 -18.78
C PHE A 150 25.66 -8.09 -19.27
N PRO A 151 25.56 -9.16 -20.07
CA PRO A 151 24.26 -9.67 -20.55
C PRO A 151 23.51 -10.35 -19.41
N LEU A 152 22.22 -10.08 -19.33
CA LEU A 152 21.29 -10.69 -18.39
C LEU A 152 20.42 -11.74 -19.07
N LYS A 153 19.97 -12.71 -18.31
CA LYS A 153 18.91 -13.62 -18.74
C LYS A 153 17.58 -12.86 -18.72
N ARG A 154 16.66 -13.21 -19.63
CA ARG A 154 15.33 -12.58 -19.67
C ARG A 154 14.55 -12.88 -18.40
N PHE A 155 14.04 -11.84 -17.75
CA PHE A 155 13.31 -11.89 -16.49
C PHE A 155 12.13 -10.93 -16.50
N THR A 156 11.25 -11.06 -15.53
CA THR A 156 10.17 -10.10 -15.29
C THR A 156 10.48 -9.24 -14.08
N LEU A 157 10.51 -7.92 -14.25
CA LEU A 157 10.52 -6.98 -13.13
C LEU A 157 9.08 -6.69 -12.70
N ILE A 158 8.78 -6.89 -11.44
CA ILE A 158 7.52 -6.45 -10.84
C ILE A 158 7.85 -5.34 -9.83
N GLY A 159 7.40 -4.12 -10.12
CA GLY A 159 7.49 -2.99 -9.21
C GLY A 159 6.22 -2.83 -8.39
N ALA A 160 6.34 -2.44 -7.12
CA ALA A 160 5.20 -2.00 -6.32
C ALA A 160 5.45 -0.60 -5.75
N THR A 161 4.41 0.22 -5.69
CA THR A 161 4.49 1.57 -5.12
C THR A 161 3.17 2.02 -4.51
N THR A 162 3.26 2.76 -3.41
CA THR A 162 2.13 3.50 -2.84
C THR A 162 1.96 4.87 -3.51
N ARG A 163 3.03 5.42 -4.09
CA ARG A 163 3.12 6.80 -4.62
C ARG A 163 3.51 6.80 -6.09
N ALA A 164 2.61 6.37 -6.98
CA ALA A 164 2.87 6.30 -8.43
C ALA A 164 3.29 7.65 -9.06
N GLY A 165 2.86 8.76 -8.47
CA GLY A 165 3.24 10.11 -8.90
C GLY A 165 4.69 10.49 -8.64
N LEU A 166 5.40 9.77 -7.77
CA LEU A 166 6.83 9.97 -7.49
C LEU A 166 7.75 9.16 -8.42
N LEU A 167 7.19 8.22 -9.19
CA LEU A 167 7.97 7.50 -10.20
C LEU A 167 8.34 8.44 -11.35
N SER A 168 9.59 8.36 -11.79
CA SER A 168 10.03 9.06 -12.98
C SER A 168 9.24 8.58 -14.22
N ALA A 169 9.01 9.48 -15.16
CA ALA A 169 8.34 9.13 -16.42
C ALA A 169 9.12 8.06 -17.21
N PRO A 170 10.48 8.08 -17.27
CA PRO A 170 11.27 7.04 -17.91
C PRO A 170 11.08 5.65 -17.29
N LEU A 171 11.12 5.54 -15.95
CA LEU A 171 10.89 4.25 -15.29
C LEU A 171 9.48 3.73 -15.53
N ARG A 172 8.48 4.60 -15.37
CA ARG A 172 7.09 4.24 -15.55
C ARG A 172 6.79 3.74 -16.97
N GLY A 173 7.39 4.37 -17.98
CA GLY A 173 7.22 4.00 -19.40
C GLY A 173 7.80 2.63 -19.77
N ARG A 174 8.67 2.07 -18.94
CA ARG A 174 9.29 0.75 -19.15
C ARG A 174 8.46 -0.42 -18.62
N PHE A 175 7.41 -0.14 -17.88
CA PHE A 175 6.44 -1.15 -17.48
C PHE A 175 5.40 -1.33 -18.59
N GLY A 176 5.34 -2.53 -19.18
CA GLY A 176 4.33 -2.87 -20.19
C GLY A 176 2.94 -3.05 -19.58
N MET A 177 2.87 -3.44 -18.30
CA MET A 177 1.61 -3.66 -17.60
C MET A 177 1.54 -2.81 -16.32
N LEU A 178 0.52 -1.93 -16.24
CA LEU A 178 0.27 -1.07 -15.09
C LEU A 178 -1.07 -1.43 -14.47
N TYR A 179 -1.07 -1.81 -13.19
CA TYR A 179 -2.27 -2.21 -12.46
C TYR A 179 -2.48 -1.34 -11.22
N HIS A 180 -3.58 -0.59 -11.23
CA HIS A 180 -4.06 0.10 -10.04
C HIS A 180 -4.81 -0.88 -9.16
N LEU A 181 -4.51 -0.91 -7.86
CA LEU A 181 -5.26 -1.66 -6.88
C LEU A 181 -6.17 -0.71 -6.10
N ASP A 182 -7.46 -1.01 -6.14
CA ASP A 182 -8.50 -0.24 -5.47
C ASP A 182 -8.77 -0.81 -4.08
N PHE A 183 -9.43 -0.01 -3.24
CA PHE A 183 -9.94 -0.48 -1.96
C PHE A 183 -11.00 -1.57 -2.17
N TYR A 184 -10.98 -2.54 -1.29
CA TYR A 184 -11.93 -3.66 -1.30
C TYR A 184 -13.27 -3.25 -0.70
N SER A 185 -14.34 -3.79 -1.24
CA SER A 185 -15.66 -3.70 -0.64
C SER A 185 -15.75 -4.52 0.66
N THR A 186 -16.74 -4.21 1.49
CA THR A 186 -16.99 -4.99 2.71
C THR A 186 -17.26 -6.46 2.39
N GLN A 187 -17.94 -6.76 1.28
CA GLN A 187 -18.21 -8.14 0.87
C GLN A 187 -16.94 -8.90 0.51
N GLU A 188 -16.04 -8.30 -0.26
CA GLU A 188 -14.75 -8.89 -0.62
C GLU A 188 -13.87 -9.11 0.63
N LEU A 189 -13.85 -8.13 1.55
CA LEU A 189 -13.12 -8.30 2.82
C LEU A 189 -13.73 -9.38 3.71
N THR A 190 -15.04 -9.53 3.72
CA THR A 190 -15.70 -10.63 4.44
C THR A 190 -15.25 -11.99 3.89
N ALA A 191 -15.25 -12.16 2.58
CA ALA A 191 -14.77 -13.39 1.94
C ALA A 191 -13.28 -13.67 2.25
N ILE A 192 -12.43 -12.65 2.29
CA ILE A 192 -11.02 -12.77 2.71
C ILE A 192 -10.94 -13.22 4.17
N LEU A 193 -11.74 -12.61 5.06
CA LEU A 193 -11.76 -12.96 6.48
C LEU A 193 -12.32 -14.36 6.73
N GLU A 194 -13.31 -14.82 5.98
CA GLU A 194 -13.84 -16.19 6.04
C GLU A 194 -12.75 -17.22 5.70
N ARG A 195 -11.98 -16.93 4.64
CA ARG A 195 -10.84 -17.76 4.28
C ARG A 195 -9.77 -17.74 5.39
N SER A 196 -9.45 -16.58 5.93
CA SER A 196 -8.47 -16.43 7.01
C SER A 196 -8.92 -17.12 8.30
N ALA A 197 -10.19 -16.99 8.67
CA ALA A 197 -10.77 -17.66 9.84
C ALA A 197 -10.72 -19.19 9.71
N ARG A 198 -11.05 -19.74 8.53
CA ARG A 198 -10.90 -21.17 8.23
C ARG A 198 -9.47 -21.66 8.36
N LEU A 199 -8.49 -20.90 7.83
CA LEU A 199 -7.06 -21.27 7.93
C LEU A 199 -6.53 -21.21 9.36
N LEU A 200 -7.19 -20.47 10.25
CA LEU A 200 -6.84 -20.31 11.65
C LEU A 200 -7.69 -21.15 12.59
N ASP A 201 -8.60 -21.97 12.04
CA ASP A 201 -9.57 -22.79 12.81
C ASP A 201 -10.35 -21.96 13.86
N LEU A 202 -10.81 -20.75 13.46
CA LEU A 202 -11.51 -19.83 14.34
C LEU A 202 -13.03 -20.05 14.25
N PRO A 203 -13.69 -20.47 15.34
CA PRO A 203 -15.14 -20.51 15.38
C PRO A 203 -15.72 -19.10 15.46
N CYS A 204 -16.63 -18.76 14.56
CA CYS A 204 -17.29 -17.45 14.49
C CYS A 204 -18.79 -17.62 14.25
N GLU A 205 -19.56 -16.74 14.90
CA GLU A 205 -20.99 -16.59 14.65
C GLU A 205 -21.22 -15.87 13.32
N ASP A 206 -22.41 -16.02 12.76
CA ASP A 206 -22.83 -15.31 11.56
C ASP A 206 -22.65 -13.79 11.71
N GLU A 207 -22.40 -13.10 10.61
CA GLU A 207 -22.20 -11.63 10.53
C GLU A 207 -20.98 -11.06 11.30
N THR A 208 -20.28 -11.87 12.11
CA THR A 208 -19.14 -11.41 12.93
C THR A 208 -17.98 -10.93 12.06
N LEU A 209 -17.67 -11.68 11.01
CA LEU A 209 -16.60 -11.34 10.07
C LEU A 209 -16.94 -10.10 9.22
N LYS A 210 -18.22 -9.91 8.91
CA LYS A 210 -18.71 -8.72 8.22
C LYS A 210 -18.56 -7.46 9.08
N LEU A 211 -18.75 -7.58 10.41
CA LEU A 211 -18.48 -6.50 11.35
C LEU A 211 -16.99 -6.10 11.35
N ILE A 212 -16.07 -7.06 11.36
CA ILE A 212 -14.63 -6.79 11.23
C ILE A 212 -14.32 -6.16 9.87
N ALA A 213 -14.88 -6.72 8.79
CA ALA A 213 -14.69 -6.22 7.43
C ALA A 213 -15.11 -4.75 7.27
N SER A 214 -16.24 -4.36 7.86
CA SER A 214 -16.75 -2.98 7.82
C SER A 214 -15.81 -1.95 8.49
N ARG A 215 -14.98 -2.40 9.43
CA ARG A 215 -14.00 -1.57 10.15
C ARG A 215 -12.58 -1.64 9.58
N SER A 216 -12.41 -2.35 8.47
CA SER A 216 -11.08 -2.68 7.89
C SER A 216 -10.62 -1.70 6.82
N ARG A 217 -11.32 -0.57 6.63
CA ARG A 217 -10.93 0.52 5.70
C ARG A 217 -10.66 0.06 4.26
N GLY A 218 -11.34 -0.96 3.78
CA GLY A 218 -11.13 -1.47 2.43
C GLY A 218 -9.76 -2.16 2.22
N ALA A 219 -9.01 -2.49 3.28
CA ALA A 219 -7.65 -3.03 3.19
C ALA A 219 -7.54 -4.44 3.79
N PRO A 220 -7.20 -5.48 2.99
CA PRO A 220 -7.05 -6.86 3.47
C PRO A 220 -6.03 -7.02 4.62
N ARG A 221 -4.93 -6.27 4.59
CA ARG A 221 -3.93 -6.30 5.67
C ARG A 221 -4.51 -5.83 7.00
N VAL A 222 -5.30 -4.75 6.97
CA VAL A 222 -6.00 -4.23 8.17
C VAL A 222 -7.02 -5.26 8.65
N ALA A 223 -7.81 -5.86 7.73
CA ALA A 223 -8.80 -6.87 8.06
C ALA A 223 -8.17 -8.06 8.81
N ASN A 224 -7.10 -8.63 8.28
CA ASN A 224 -6.39 -9.74 8.92
C ASN A 224 -5.77 -9.35 10.27
N ARG A 225 -5.28 -8.12 10.40
CA ARG A 225 -4.74 -7.61 11.66
C ARG A 225 -5.83 -7.46 12.72
N LEU A 226 -6.99 -6.91 12.34
CA LEU A 226 -8.14 -6.83 13.24
C LEU A 226 -8.62 -8.22 13.64
N LEU A 227 -8.70 -9.17 12.69
CA LEU A 227 -9.05 -10.57 12.99
C LEU A 227 -8.10 -11.16 14.04
N LYS A 228 -6.79 -10.93 13.91
CA LYS A 228 -5.80 -11.37 14.90
C LYS A 228 -6.06 -10.78 16.28
N ARG A 229 -6.30 -9.46 16.38
CA ARG A 229 -6.61 -8.80 17.66
C ARG A 229 -7.89 -9.31 18.29
N VAL A 230 -8.94 -9.45 17.49
CA VAL A 230 -10.22 -10.01 17.94
C VAL A 230 -10.05 -11.46 18.40
N ARG A 231 -9.28 -12.28 17.69
CA ARG A 231 -8.95 -13.64 18.08
C ARG A 231 -8.26 -13.67 19.45
N ASP A 232 -7.21 -12.85 19.64
CA ASP A 232 -6.47 -12.82 20.89
C ASP A 232 -7.39 -12.39 22.06
N TYR A 233 -8.28 -11.41 21.82
CA TYR A 233 -9.29 -11.00 22.80
C TYR A 233 -10.31 -12.13 23.09
N ALA A 234 -10.82 -12.79 22.03
CA ALA A 234 -11.77 -13.89 22.16
C ALA A 234 -11.19 -15.06 22.94
N GLN A 235 -9.91 -15.38 22.74
CA GLN A 235 -9.23 -16.44 23.47
C GLN A 235 -9.20 -16.19 24.99
N VAL A 236 -9.02 -14.94 25.40
CA VAL A 236 -8.91 -14.55 26.82
C VAL A 236 -10.28 -14.28 27.44
N LYS A 237 -11.19 -13.62 26.72
CA LYS A 237 -12.49 -13.13 27.24
C LYS A 237 -13.71 -13.84 26.69
N GLY A 238 -13.58 -14.59 25.58
CA GLY A 238 -14.69 -15.16 24.83
C GLY A 238 -14.65 -16.69 24.68
N LYS A 239 -13.84 -17.40 25.44
CA LYS A 239 -13.67 -18.86 25.33
C LYS A 239 -13.28 -19.33 23.92
N GLY A 240 -12.61 -18.47 23.16
CA GLY A 240 -12.13 -18.75 21.80
C GLY A 240 -13.15 -18.57 20.69
N MET A 241 -14.41 -18.23 20.99
CA MET A 241 -15.45 -17.99 19.97
C MET A 241 -15.56 -16.50 19.62
N LEU A 242 -15.65 -16.20 18.35
CA LEU A 242 -15.90 -14.85 17.84
C LEU A 242 -17.41 -14.60 17.77
N SER A 243 -17.95 -13.83 18.71
CA SER A 243 -19.31 -13.31 18.68
C SER A 243 -19.31 -11.80 18.41
N ALA A 244 -20.42 -11.25 17.96
CA ALA A 244 -20.54 -9.80 17.68
C ALA A 244 -20.15 -8.97 18.91
N LYS A 245 -20.56 -9.37 20.12
CA LYS A 245 -20.21 -8.71 21.38
C LYS A 245 -18.71 -8.72 21.66
N ILE A 246 -18.04 -9.83 21.38
CA ILE A 246 -16.57 -9.98 21.54
C ILE A 246 -15.85 -9.08 20.56
N VAL A 247 -16.28 -9.05 19.29
CA VAL A 247 -15.70 -8.16 18.26
C VAL A 247 -15.85 -6.70 18.67
N GLU A 248 -17.03 -6.27 19.03
CA GLU A 248 -17.24 -4.87 19.46
C GLU A 248 -16.38 -4.48 20.67
N SER A 249 -16.28 -5.38 21.66
CA SER A 249 -15.45 -5.13 22.84
C SER A 249 -13.97 -5.07 22.51
N ALA A 250 -13.49 -5.94 21.62
CA ALA A 250 -12.11 -5.93 21.15
C ALA A 250 -11.78 -4.66 20.35
N LEU A 251 -12.66 -4.28 19.40
CA LEU A 251 -12.47 -3.07 18.58
C LEU A 251 -12.53 -1.79 19.45
N LYS A 252 -13.40 -1.77 20.45
CA LYS A 252 -13.45 -0.67 21.42
C LYS A 252 -12.16 -0.57 22.25
N MET A 253 -11.59 -1.70 22.65
CA MET A 253 -10.30 -1.73 23.37
C MET A 253 -9.16 -1.20 22.49
N GLU A 254 -9.19 -1.45 21.18
CA GLU A 254 -8.25 -0.93 20.18
C GLU A 254 -8.61 0.51 19.73
N GLN A 255 -9.61 1.15 20.36
CA GLN A 255 -10.09 2.52 20.07
C GLN A 255 -10.54 2.72 18.61
N ILE A 256 -11.05 1.67 17.97
CA ILE A 256 -11.54 1.70 16.60
C ILE A 256 -13.05 1.98 16.61
N ASP A 257 -13.44 3.01 15.91
CA ASP A 257 -14.85 3.44 15.82
C ASP A 257 -15.67 2.66 14.78
N THR A 258 -16.90 3.13 14.55
CA THR A 258 -17.85 2.50 13.62
C THR A 258 -17.44 2.57 12.16
N LEU A 259 -16.58 3.48 11.76
CA LEU A 259 -16.02 3.62 10.42
C LEU A 259 -14.60 3.05 10.30
N GLY A 260 -14.07 2.45 11.37
CA GLY A 260 -12.70 1.94 11.37
C GLY A 260 -11.65 3.04 11.61
N LEU A 261 -12.02 4.20 12.12
CA LEU A 261 -11.07 5.26 12.45
C LEU A 261 -10.43 4.99 13.81
N ASP A 262 -9.11 5.18 13.88
CA ASP A 262 -8.33 5.08 15.12
C ASP A 262 -8.08 6.46 15.77
N GLU A 263 -7.28 6.47 16.80
CA GLU A 263 -6.94 7.68 17.54
C GLU A 263 -6.22 8.73 16.68
N LEU A 264 -5.28 8.30 15.84
CA LEU A 264 -4.51 9.24 15.00
C LEU A 264 -5.37 9.84 13.87
N ASP A 265 -6.31 9.08 13.31
CA ASP A 265 -7.25 9.65 12.31
C ASP A 265 -8.10 10.74 12.93
N ARG A 266 -8.61 10.46 14.14
CA ARG A 266 -9.38 11.47 14.88
C ARG A 266 -8.53 12.67 15.25
N ALA A 267 -7.29 12.45 15.73
CA ALA A 267 -6.35 13.52 16.04
C ALA A 267 -6.02 14.36 14.80
N PHE A 268 -5.84 13.73 13.64
CA PHE A 268 -5.62 14.44 12.36
C PHE A 268 -6.79 15.37 12.02
N MET A 269 -8.02 14.88 12.13
CA MET A 269 -9.22 15.67 11.86
C MET A 269 -9.45 16.76 12.91
N CYS A 270 -9.24 16.45 14.21
CA CYS A 270 -9.32 17.44 15.28
C CYS A 270 -8.29 18.55 15.10
N ALA A 271 -7.05 18.22 14.73
CA ALA A 271 -6.03 19.23 14.45
C ALA A 271 -6.45 20.19 13.32
N LEU A 272 -7.09 19.65 12.26
CA LEU A 272 -7.65 20.50 11.21
C LEU A 272 -8.72 21.47 11.71
N VAL A 273 -9.56 21.04 12.65
CA VAL A 273 -10.62 21.89 13.23
C VAL A 273 -10.07 22.89 14.23
N ASP A 274 -9.33 22.38 15.25
CA ASP A 274 -8.99 23.13 16.44
C ASP A 274 -7.78 24.05 16.25
N VAL A 275 -6.85 23.68 15.38
CA VAL A 275 -5.60 24.44 15.14
C VAL A 275 -5.65 25.23 13.83
N TYR A 276 -6.35 24.71 12.83
CA TYR A 276 -6.34 25.28 11.48
C TYR A 276 -7.73 25.75 10.99
N ASP A 277 -8.69 25.94 11.89
CA ASP A 277 -10.04 26.47 11.59
C ASP A 277 -10.76 25.74 10.43
N GLY A 278 -10.55 24.43 10.30
CA GLY A 278 -11.08 23.60 9.23
C GLY A 278 -10.17 23.46 8.00
N GLY A 279 -9.04 24.14 7.99
CA GLY A 279 -8.07 24.17 6.90
C GLY A 279 -8.22 25.39 5.98
N PRO A 280 -7.43 25.50 4.88
CA PRO A 280 -6.46 24.49 4.41
C PRO A 280 -5.16 24.48 5.20
N ALA A 281 -4.65 23.32 5.57
CA ALA A 281 -3.38 23.12 6.27
C ALA A 281 -2.40 22.25 5.47
N GLY A 282 -1.12 22.64 5.46
CA GLY A 282 -0.06 21.83 4.86
C GLY A 282 0.19 20.55 5.65
N ILE A 283 0.55 19.46 4.98
CA ILE A 283 0.78 18.17 5.67
C ILE A 283 1.92 18.26 6.68
N ASP A 284 2.97 19.02 6.38
CA ASP A 284 4.12 19.21 7.27
C ASP A 284 3.72 19.97 8.56
N ALA A 285 2.81 20.93 8.43
CA ALA A 285 2.26 21.65 9.59
C ALA A 285 1.41 20.73 10.47
N ILE A 286 0.55 19.89 9.87
CA ILE A 286 -0.25 18.90 10.59
C ILE A 286 0.66 17.87 11.26
N ALA A 287 1.68 17.38 10.57
CA ALA A 287 2.66 16.43 11.08
C ALA A 287 3.39 16.99 12.33
N ALA A 288 3.86 18.24 12.25
CA ALA A 288 4.48 18.93 13.37
C ALA A 288 3.52 19.11 14.55
N THR A 289 2.25 19.43 14.29
CA THR A 289 1.22 19.59 15.35
C THR A 289 0.94 18.27 16.08
N LEU A 290 0.95 17.15 15.36
CA LEU A 290 0.66 15.83 15.92
C LEU A 290 1.91 15.11 16.47
N GLY A 291 3.12 15.64 16.21
CA GLY A 291 4.38 14.97 16.55
C GLY A 291 4.60 13.67 15.74
N GLU A 292 4.04 13.60 14.51
CA GLU A 292 4.10 12.43 13.65
C GLU A 292 4.94 12.70 12.39
N GLU A 293 5.43 11.63 11.76
CA GLU A 293 6.12 11.75 10.49
C GLU A 293 5.15 12.07 9.35
N ARG A 294 5.55 12.96 8.45
CA ARG A 294 4.78 13.31 7.24
C ARG A 294 4.34 12.08 6.46
N ASP A 295 5.28 11.14 6.21
CA ASP A 295 5.01 9.92 5.44
C ASP A 295 3.93 9.04 6.09
N THR A 296 3.88 8.99 7.43
CA THR A 296 2.81 8.29 8.16
C THR A 296 1.44 8.91 7.86
N LEU A 297 1.34 10.23 7.86
CA LEU A 297 0.09 10.90 7.58
C LEU A 297 -0.33 10.74 6.11
N GLU A 298 0.60 10.88 5.16
CA GLU A 298 0.32 10.78 3.72
C GLU A 298 0.00 9.34 3.26
N ASP A 299 0.66 8.33 3.84
CA ASP A 299 0.53 6.96 3.37
C ASP A 299 -0.51 6.15 4.15
N VAL A 300 -0.78 6.48 5.42
CA VAL A 300 -1.62 5.65 6.28
C VAL A 300 -2.92 6.32 6.69
N VAL A 301 -2.90 7.63 7.00
CA VAL A 301 -4.06 8.38 7.49
C VAL A 301 -4.88 8.95 6.33
N GLU A 302 -4.24 9.78 5.53
CA GLU A 302 -4.91 10.58 4.49
C GLU A 302 -5.67 9.76 3.44
N PRO A 303 -5.15 8.62 2.91
CA PRO A 303 -5.81 7.91 1.82
C PRO A 303 -7.22 7.44 2.17
N TYR A 304 -7.42 6.95 3.39
CA TYR A 304 -8.74 6.51 3.82
C TYR A 304 -9.68 7.68 4.12
N LEU A 305 -9.19 8.74 4.76
CA LEU A 305 -9.99 9.95 5.02
C LEU A 305 -10.45 10.65 3.73
N LEU A 306 -9.60 10.63 2.68
CA LEU A 306 -9.96 11.10 1.35
C LEU A 306 -11.03 10.20 0.71
N GLN A 307 -10.90 8.88 0.83
CA GLN A 307 -11.83 7.90 0.27
C GLN A 307 -13.24 8.05 0.85
N ILE A 308 -13.36 8.20 2.17
CA ILE A 308 -14.67 8.38 2.83
C ILE A 308 -15.18 9.82 2.76
N GLY A 309 -14.41 10.72 2.12
CA GLY A 309 -14.80 12.12 1.93
C GLY A 309 -14.74 12.97 3.20
N PHE A 310 -13.97 12.56 4.22
CA PHE A 310 -13.81 13.31 5.47
C PHE A 310 -12.79 14.44 5.35
N VAL A 311 -11.82 14.30 4.46
CA VAL A 311 -10.80 15.31 4.14
C VAL A 311 -10.81 15.58 2.64
N ARG A 312 -10.49 16.80 2.25
CA ARG A 312 -10.24 17.20 0.86
C ARG A 312 -8.81 17.69 0.71
N ARG A 313 -8.19 17.33 -0.41
CA ARG A 313 -6.87 17.84 -0.79
C ARG A 313 -7.04 19.00 -1.77
N THR A 314 -6.55 20.17 -1.40
CA THR A 314 -6.56 21.38 -2.22
C THR A 314 -5.13 21.80 -2.58
N LYS A 315 -4.97 22.78 -3.48
CA LYS A 315 -3.65 23.35 -3.82
C LYS A 315 -2.96 23.99 -2.61
N ARG A 316 -3.72 24.44 -1.61
CA ARG A 316 -3.22 25.10 -0.40
C ARG A 316 -2.95 24.14 0.76
N GLY A 317 -3.52 22.93 0.71
CA GLY A 317 -3.41 21.93 1.79
C GLY A 317 -4.65 21.08 1.95
N ARG A 318 -4.83 20.55 3.16
CA ARG A 318 -5.93 19.66 3.54
C ARG A 318 -7.02 20.45 4.23
N GLU A 319 -8.26 20.13 3.91
CA GLU A 319 -9.46 20.73 4.50
C GLU A 319 -10.37 19.63 5.02
N ILE A 320 -10.94 19.84 6.22
CA ILE A 320 -11.97 18.94 6.77
C ILE A 320 -13.31 19.19 6.08
N THR A 321 -14.13 18.16 6.00
CA THR A 321 -15.49 18.28 5.44
C THR A 321 -16.54 18.39 6.55
N LYS A 322 -17.73 18.86 6.18
CA LYS A 322 -18.88 18.89 7.11
C LYS A 322 -19.19 17.48 7.64
N GLN A 323 -19.14 16.47 6.77
CA GLN A 323 -19.41 15.08 7.13
C GLN A 323 -18.46 14.56 8.23
N ALA A 324 -17.19 14.94 8.16
CA ALA A 324 -16.22 14.58 9.20
C ALA A 324 -16.51 15.28 10.53
N CYS A 325 -16.87 16.57 10.50
CA CYS A 325 -17.26 17.30 11.70
C CYS A 325 -18.53 16.71 12.34
N ASP A 326 -19.54 16.37 11.53
CA ASP A 326 -20.76 15.73 12.01
C ASP A 326 -20.48 14.37 12.68
N HIS A 327 -19.55 13.56 12.11
CA HIS A 327 -19.11 12.29 12.69
C HIS A 327 -18.38 12.46 14.03
N LEU A 328 -17.54 13.48 14.15
CA LEU A 328 -16.80 13.79 15.38
C LEU A 328 -17.60 14.56 16.42
N GLY A 329 -18.83 15.01 16.09
CA GLY A 329 -19.63 15.88 16.94
C GLY A 329 -19.04 17.29 17.09
N LEU A 330 -18.26 17.74 16.10
CA LEU A 330 -17.58 19.04 16.09
C LEU A 330 -18.36 20.07 15.27
N LYS A 331 -18.21 21.35 15.58
CA LYS A 331 -18.79 22.43 14.77
C LYS A 331 -18.02 22.60 13.46
N TYR A 332 -18.72 22.56 12.34
CA TYR A 332 -18.12 22.85 11.04
C TYR A 332 -17.97 24.37 10.83
N HIS A 333 -16.74 24.83 10.75
CA HIS A 333 -16.42 26.20 10.35
C HIS A 333 -16.18 26.22 8.84
N LYS A 334 -17.09 26.82 8.07
CA LYS A 334 -16.88 27.01 6.63
C LYS A 334 -15.78 28.04 6.47
N THR A 335 -14.61 27.61 5.98
CA THR A 335 -13.56 28.55 5.55
C THR A 335 -14.16 29.53 4.53
N LYS A 336 -14.25 30.81 4.89
CA LYS A 336 -14.63 31.85 3.92
C LYS A 336 -13.56 31.82 2.81
N PRO A 337 -13.95 31.87 1.54
CA PRO A 337 -12.99 32.22 0.51
C PRO A 337 -12.33 33.51 0.96
N THR A 338 -11.02 33.53 1.11
CA THR A 338 -10.27 34.78 1.29
C THR A 338 -10.54 35.56 0.03
N ASP A 339 -11.38 36.60 0.10
CA ASP A 339 -11.48 37.62 -0.91
C ASP A 339 -10.04 38.13 -1.09
N GLN A 340 -9.41 37.74 -2.17
CA GLN A 340 -8.22 38.45 -2.63
C GLN A 340 -8.70 39.86 -2.94
N PRO A 341 -8.18 40.92 -2.31
CA PRO A 341 -8.44 42.24 -2.77
C PRO A 341 -7.94 42.29 -4.24
N ASP A 342 -8.83 42.73 -5.12
CA ASP A 342 -8.54 42.87 -6.53
C ASP A 342 -7.41 43.94 -6.65
N LEU A 343 -6.17 43.48 -6.86
CA LEU A 343 -4.99 44.33 -6.95
C LEU A 343 -4.99 45.23 -8.22
N PHE A 344 -6.13 45.27 -8.93
CA PHE A 344 -6.31 46.02 -10.16
C PHE A 344 -7.53 46.97 -10.17
N GLU A 345 -8.01 47.44 -9.01
CA GLU A 345 -8.83 48.64 -9.05
C GLU A 345 -7.94 49.82 -9.47
N LYS A 346 -7.93 50.09 -10.77
CA LYS A 346 -7.36 51.30 -11.33
C LYS A 346 -8.14 52.51 -10.79
N GLU A 347 -7.44 53.35 -10.06
CA GLU A 347 -7.88 54.73 -9.85
C GLU A 347 -8.29 55.36 -11.18
N GLN A 348 -9.54 55.82 -11.28
CA GLN A 348 -10.00 56.79 -12.26
C GLN A 348 -10.07 58.17 -11.60
#